data_9ece9624cc2d1aa547b268506386384a
#
_entry.id   9ece9624cc2d1aa547b268506386384a
#
_cell.length_a   1.000
_cell.length_b   1.000
_cell.length_c   1.000
_cell.angle_alpha   90.00
_cell.angle_beta   90.00
_cell.angle_gamma   90.00
#
_symmetry.space_group_name_H-M   'P 1'
#
loop_
_entity.id
_entity.type
_entity.pdbx_description
1 polymer ?
#
loop_
_entity_poly.entity_id
_entity_poly.type
_entity_poly.pdbx_seq_one_letter_code
_entity_poly.pdbx_strand_id
1 'polypeptide(L)'
;MRDLHASQIKAAVEAVKARKEVNEVYFVACGGSQAVLMAGQYMFDKESSIPSHVYTANEFVYDTPKRLNENSVVISCSHSGNTPETVEATKLARSKGALTICLSNLEGSPLWEAAEYPVHYDWGKEVSDSDKNKGILYGLLFSLLSVLAPDAKWDVCLKELEKLTDLSAQAKAQYDAQAKAWAKRNKREKTIYTIGSGINFGEVYSTAMCWFMEMQWINSGCIHSGEYFHGPF
;
A
#
# COMPACT_ATOMS: atom_id res chain seq x y z
N MET A 1 -2.99 16.24 -6.23
CA MET A 1 -2.05 15.30 -6.91
C MET A 1 -1.41 16.00 -8.10
N ARG A 2 -0.08 15.90 -8.26
CA ARG A 2 0.66 16.50 -9.37
C ARG A 2 0.29 15.85 -10.71
N ASP A 3 0.40 16.62 -11.82
CA ASP A 3 0.08 16.14 -13.17
C ASP A 3 0.90 14.90 -13.58
N LEU A 4 2.16 14.84 -13.15
CA LEU A 4 3.03 13.69 -13.41
C LEU A 4 2.42 12.40 -12.85
N HIS A 5 2.05 12.41 -11.57
CA HIS A 5 1.46 11.23 -10.90
C HIS A 5 0.13 10.84 -11.54
N ALA A 6 -0.72 11.82 -11.83
CA ALA A 6 -2.01 11.61 -12.48
C ALA A 6 -1.83 10.95 -13.87
N SER A 7 -0.84 11.39 -14.65
CA SER A 7 -0.56 10.83 -15.97
C SER A 7 -0.06 9.38 -15.90
N GLN A 8 0.81 9.07 -14.94
CA GLN A 8 1.33 7.70 -14.73
C GLN A 8 0.21 6.75 -14.24
N ILE A 9 -0.62 7.19 -13.30
CA ILE A 9 -1.80 6.44 -12.86
C ILE A 9 -2.73 6.19 -14.03
N LYS A 10 -3.03 7.21 -14.83
CA LYS A 10 -3.89 7.08 -16.01
C LYS A 10 -3.34 6.05 -17.01
N ALA A 11 -2.04 6.06 -17.28
CA ALA A 11 -1.42 5.08 -18.17
C ALA A 11 -1.59 3.64 -17.65
N ALA A 12 -1.37 3.40 -16.36
CA ALA A 12 -1.58 2.11 -15.74
C ALA A 12 -3.05 1.65 -15.81
N VAL A 13 -3.98 2.55 -15.52
CA VAL A 13 -5.43 2.27 -15.55
C VAL A 13 -5.92 1.97 -16.96
N GLU A 14 -5.50 2.73 -17.97
CA GLU A 14 -5.85 2.46 -19.37
C GLU A 14 -5.30 1.10 -19.83
N ALA A 15 -4.10 0.72 -19.39
CA ALA A 15 -3.55 -0.60 -19.68
C ALA A 15 -4.37 -1.73 -19.02
N VAL A 16 -4.82 -1.56 -17.77
CA VAL A 16 -5.71 -2.52 -17.11
C VAL A 16 -7.06 -2.60 -17.84
N LYS A 17 -7.63 -1.47 -18.21
CA LYS A 17 -8.89 -1.38 -18.97
C LYS A 17 -8.81 -2.06 -20.33
N ALA A 18 -7.63 -2.04 -20.97
CA ALA A 18 -7.41 -2.69 -22.25
C ALA A 18 -7.30 -4.23 -22.16
N ARG A 19 -7.13 -4.79 -20.95
CA ARG A 19 -7.14 -6.24 -20.75
C ARG A 19 -8.53 -6.81 -21.00
N LYS A 20 -8.58 -7.99 -21.63
CA LYS A 20 -9.84 -8.69 -21.86
C LYS A 20 -10.53 -9.10 -20.56
N GLU A 21 -9.72 -9.44 -19.57
CA GLU A 21 -10.12 -9.92 -18.25
C GLU A 21 -9.06 -9.58 -17.22
N VAL A 22 -9.48 -9.28 -15.99
CA VAL A 22 -8.62 -9.25 -14.80
C VAL A 22 -9.26 -10.20 -13.79
N ASN A 23 -8.55 -11.28 -13.47
CA ASN A 23 -9.07 -12.34 -12.61
C ASN A 23 -8.43 -12.39 -11.21
N GLU A 24 -7.30 -11.72 -11.01
CA GLU A 24 -6.57 -11.67 -9.75
C GLU A 24 -5.80 -10.35 -9.61
N VAL A 25 -5.76 -9.80 -8.40
CA VAL A 25 -4.90 -8.66 -8.06
C VAL A 25 -3.96 -9.03 -6.93
N TYR A 26 -2.65 -8.86 -7.13
CA TYR A 26 -1.63 -9.13 -6.14
C TYR A 26 -0.95 -7.84 -5.69
N PHE A 27 -0.83 -7.67 -4.39
CA PHE A 27 -0.10 -6.59 -3.74
C PHE A 27 1.18 -7.16 -3.14
N VAL A 28 2.35 -6.80 -3.68
CA VAL A 28 3.60 -7.49 -3.38
C VAL A 28 4.68 -6.51 -2.95
N ALA A 29 5.17 -6.62 -1.74
CA ALA A 29 6.24 -5.78 -1.21
C ALA A 29 6.88 -6.41 0.04
N CYS A 30 7.77 -5.67 0.71
CA CYS A 30 8.37 -6.02 1.99
C CYS A 30 8.18 -4.91 3.02
N GLY A 31 8.03 -5.27 4.30
CA GLY A 31 8.06 -4.35 5.43
C GLY A 31 7.06 -3.19 5.34
N GLY A 32 7.54 -1.96 5.51
CA GLY A 32 6.70 -0.76 5.47
C GLY A 32 5.98 -0.54 4.14
N SER A 33 6.59 -0.93 3.02
CA SER A 33 5.94 -0.86 1.69
C SER A 33 4.81 -1.87 1.56
N GLN A 34 4.95 -3.07 2.14
CA GLN A 34 3.86 -4.04 2.21
C GLN A 34 2.70 -3.51 3.07
N ALA A 35 3.01 -2.89 4.20
CA ALA A 35 2.01 -2.27 5.07
C ALA A 35 1.13 -1.25 4.31
N VAL A 36 1.76 -0.43 3.46
CA VAL A 36 1.04 0.53 2.61
C VAL A 36 0.08 -0.20 1.67
N LEU A 37 0.53 -1.29 1.04
CA LEU A 37 -0.26 -2.06 0.07
C LEU A 37 -1.42 -2.87 0.68
N MET A 38 -1.40 -3.17 1.99
CA MET A 38 -2.50 -3.89 2.67
C MET A 38 -3.86 -3.18 2.53
N ALA A 39 -3.88 -1.85 2.44
CA ALA A 39 -5.10 -1.10 2.18
C ALA A 39 -5.73 -1.46 0.82
N GLY A 40 -4.88 -1.79 -0.17
CA GLY A 40 -5.33 -2.19 -1.51
C GLY A 40 -6.12 -3.49 -1.48
N GLN A 41 -5.60 -4.53 -0.82
CA GLN A 41 -6.33 -5.78 -0.66
C GLN A 41 -7.68 -5.55 0.01
N TYR A 42 -7.69 -4.86 1.15
CA TYR A 42 -8.95 -4.59 1.87
C TYR A 42 -9.99 -3.90 0.98
N MET A 43 -9.56 -2.93 0.18
CA MET A 43 -10.47 -2.22 -0.72
C MET A 43 -11.00 -3.11 -1.84
N PHE A 44 -10.14 -3.92 -2.48
CA PHE A 44 -10.57 -4.84 -3.52
C PHE A 44 -11.54 -5.90 -2.98
N ASP A 45 -11.28 -6.47 -1.81
CA ASP A 45 -12.14 -7.46 -1.16
C ASP A 45 -13.52 -6.90 -0.78
N LYS A 46 -13.62 -5.59 -0.52
CA LYS A 46 -14.88 -4.92 -0.15
C LYS A 46 -15.65 -4.36 -1.33
N GLU A 47 -14.96 -3.96 -2.37
CA GLU A 47 -15.50 -3.11 -3.42
C GLU A 47 -15.53 -3.78 -4.79
N SER A 48 -14.97 -4.99 -4.91
CA SER A 48 -14.97 -5.75 -6.16
C SER A 48 -15.23 -7.24 -5.93
N SER A 49 -15.55 -7.96 -6.99
CA SER A 49 -15.60 -9.43 -7.00
C SER A 49 -14.28 -10.07 -7.43
N ILE A 50 -13.25 -9.28 -7.73
CA ILE A 50 -11.95 -9.77 -8.16
C ILE A 50 -11.16 -10.17 -6.92
N PRO A 51 -10.73 -11.44 -6.79
CA PRO A 51 -9.89 -11.88 -5.69
C PRO A 51 -8.62 -11.04 -5.58
N SER A 52 -8.24 -10.69 -4.34
CA SER A 52 -7.03 -9.92 -4.10
C SER A 52 -6.20 -10.49 -2.97
N HIS A 53 -4.88 -10.31 -3.04
CA HIS A 53 -3.93 -10.95 -2.14
C HIS A 53 -2.77 -10.02 -1.80
N VAL A 54 -2.30 -10.06 -0.55
CA VAL A 54 -1.03 -9.45 -0.13
C VAL A 54 -0.01 -10.55 0.09
N TYR A 55 1.16 -10.39 -0.51
CA TYR A 55 2.31 -11.27 -0.33
C TYR A 55 3.54 -10.51 0.12
N THR A 56 4.34 -11.12 0.99
CA THR A 56 5.74 -10.70 1.08
C THR A 56 6.44 -11.07 -0.23
N ALA A 57 7.35 -10.22 -0.69
CA ALA A 57 7.96 -10.44 -2.00
C ALA A 57 8.72 -11.78 -2.09
N ASN A 58 9.39 -12.21 -1.02
CA ASN A 58 10.08 -13.51 -1.00
C ASN A 58 9.11 -14.69 -1.11
N GLU A 59 8.02 -14.67 -0.35
CA GLU A 59 7.00 -15.72 -0.45
C GLU A 59 6.44 -15.79 -1.87
N PHE A 60 6.14 -14.64 -2.47
CA PHE A 60 5.64 -14.57 -3.85
C PHE A 60 6.61 -15.19 -4.87
N VAL A 61 7.92 -15.05 -4.66
CA VAL A 61 8.95 -15.63 -5.55
C VAL A 61 9.12 -17.12 -5.31
N TYR A 62 9.29 -17.55 -4.05
CA TYR A 62 9.66 -18.94 -3.73
C TYR A 62 8.46 -19.88 -3.66
N ASP A 63 7.26 -19.36 -3.38
CA ASP A 63 6.00 -20.11 -3.41
C ASP A 63 4.99 -19.38 -4.32
N THR A 64 5.35 -19.28 -5.59
CA THR A 64 4.59 -18.52 -6.59
C THR A 64 3.14 -18.99 -6.68
N PRO A 65 2.15 -18.09 -6.54
CA PRO A 65 0.75 -18.45 -6.64
C PRO A 65 0.42 -19.11 -7.99
N LYS A 66 -0.21 -20.30 -7.97
CA LYS A 66 -0.57 -21.05 -9.19
C LYS A 66 -1.52 -20.28 -10.12
N ARG A 67 -2.28 -19.31 -9.59
CA ARG A 67 -3.22 -18.49 -10.35
C ARG A 67 -2.58 -17.24 -10.99
N LEU A 68 -1.29 -16.98 -10.72
CA LEU A 68 -0.55 -15.90 -11.37
C LEU A 68 -0.38 -16.19 -12.86
N ASN A 69 -0.98 -15.39 -13.70
CA ASN A 69 -0.97 -15.55 -15.16
C ASN A 69 -1.17 -14.20 -15.88
N GLU A 70 -1.37 -14.24 -17.18
CA GLU A 70 -1.56 -13.07 -18.05
C GLU A 70 -2.81 -12.23 -17.73
N ASN A 71 -3.78 -12.76 -17.01
CA ASN A 71 -4.98 -12.04 -16.56
C ASN A 71 -4.83 -11.46 -15.14
N SER A 72 -3.63 -11.52 -14.57
CA SER A 72 -3.35 -10.97 -13.26
C SER A 72 -2.81 -9.55 -13.34
N VAL A 73 -3.10 -8.73 -12.32
CA VAL A 73 -2.47 -7.43 -12.07
C VAL A 73 -1.63 -7.55 -10.82
N VAL A 74 -0.36 -7.15 -10.89
CA VAL A 74 0.56 -7.14 -9.74
C VAL A 74 0.97 -5.71 -9.45
N ILE A 75 0.68 -5.26 -8.22
CA ILE A 75 1.03 -3.93 -7.72
C ILE A 75 2.14 -4.11 -6.69
N SER A 76 3.33 -3.63 -6.99
CA SER A 76 4.49 -3.70 -6.10
C SER A 76 4.88 -2.32 -5.56
N CYS A 77 5.61 -2.29 -4.45
CA CYS A 77 6.06 -1.04 -3.83
C CYS A 77 7.44 -1.20 -3.19
N SER A 78 8.32 -0.24 -3.44
CA SER A 78 9.57 -0.06 -2.71
C SER A 78 9.95 1.41 -2.71
N HIS A 79 10.21 1.98 -1.52
CA HIS A 79 10.56 3.39 -1.40
C HIS A 79 11.81 3.75 -2.22
N SER A 80 12.89 3.02 -2.02
CA SER A 80 14.13 3.21 -2.78
C SER A 80 14.10 2.58 -4.17
N GLY A 81 13.12 1.71 -4.45
CA GLY A 81 13.10 0.88 -5.66
C GLY A 81 14.22 -0.15 -5.74
N ASN A 82 15.02 -0.32 -4.67
CA ASN A 82 16.21 -1.18 -4.66
C ASN A 82 16.03 -2.47 -3.83
N THR A 83 14.85 -2.74 -3.28
CA THR A 83 14.57 -3.97 -2.51
C THR A 83 14.65 -5.17 -3.44
N PRO A 84 15.68 -6.03 -3.35
CA PRO A 84 15.92 -7.08 -4.33
C PRO A 84 14.73 -8.03 -4.47
N GLU A 85 14.13 -8.40 -3.35
CA GLU A 85 12.99 -9.31 -3.29
C GLU A 85 11.78 -8.76 -4.07
N THR A 86 11.50 -7.45 -3.90
CA THR A 86 10.39 -6.79 -4.60
C THR A 86 10.66 -6.66 -6.10
N VAL A 87 11.92 -6.40 -6.47
CA VAL A 87 12.35 -6.35 -7.86
C VAL A 87 12.17 -7.72 -8.53
N GLU A 88 12.65 -8.79 -7.89
CA GLU A 88 12.53 -10.15 -8.43
C GLU A 88 11.06 -10.60 -8.52
N ALA A 89 10.23 -10.29 -7.52
CA ALA A 89 8.79 -10.57 -7.56
C ALA A 89 8.10 -9.87 -8.75
N THR A 90 8.47 -8.61 -9.02
CA THR A 90 7.91 -7.85 -10.15
C THR A 90 8.36 -8.44 -11.50
N LYS A 91 9.64 -8.81 -11.64
CA LYS A 91 10.16 -9.49 -12.83
C LYS A 91 9.49 -10.84 -13.06
N LEU A 92 9.34 -11.62 -11.99
CA LEU A 92 8.63 -12.91 -12.05
C LEU A 92 7.19 -12.73 -12.53
N ALA A 93 6.45 -11.78 -11.96
CA ALA A 93 5.08 -11.48 -12.37
C ALA A 93 5.01 -11.12 -13.86
N ARG A 94 5.89 -10.23 -14.31
CA ARG A 94 5.99 -9.84 -15.72
C ARG A 94 6.32 -11.03 -16.63
N SER A 95 7.22 -11.93 -16.21
CA SER A 95 7.56 -13.14 -16.96
C SER A 95 6.39 -14.12 -17.11
N LYS A 96 5.40 -14.06 -16.20
CA LYS A 96 4.15 -14.82 -16.28
C LYS A 96 3.06 -14.11 -17.10
N GLY A 97 3.35 -12.96 -17.71
CA GLY A 97 2.42 -12.18 -18.51
C GLY A 97 1.50 -11.26 -17.70
N ALA A 98 1.62 -11.24 -16.35
CA ALA A 98 0.84 -10.34 -15.51
C ALA A 98 1.16 -8.88 -15.82
N LEU A 99 0.16 -8.00 -15.78
CA LEU A 99 0.38 -6.57 -15.86
C LEU A 99 1.00 -6.08 -14.56
N THR A 100 2.14 -5.41 -14.66
CA THR A 100 2.90 -4.99 -13.48
C THR A 100 2.89 -3.47 -13.31
N ILE A 101 2.45 -3.02 -12.14
CA ILE A 101 2.45 -1.63 -11.70
C ILE A 101 3.39 -1.53 -10.50
N CYS A 102 4.27 -0.53 -10.44
CA CYS A 102 5.04 -0.31 -9.22
C CYS A 102 4.87 1.10 -8.68
N LEU A 103 5.01 1.24 -7.36
CA LEU A 103 5.10 2.51 -6.66
C LEU A 103 6.52 2.69 -6.14
N SER A 104 7.21 3.76 -6.53
CA SER A 104 8.57 4.07 -6.08
C SER A 104 8.79 5.57 -5.95
N ASN A 105 9.60 5.98 -4.96
CA ASN A 105 10.06 7.37 -4.86
C ASN A 105 11.24 7.66 -5.79
N LEU A 106 12.00 6.63 -6.20
CA LEU A 106 13.16 6.80 -7.06
C LEU A 106 12.87 6.31 -8.47
N GLU A 107 12.76 7.27 -9.40
CA GLU A 107 12.68 6.99 -10.83
C GLU A 107 13.98 6.35 -11.34
N GLY A 108 13.88 5.47 -12.33
CA GLY A 108 15.04 4.75 -12.89
C GLY A 108 15.67 3.72 -11.94
N SER A 109 15.01 3.42 -10.81
CA SER A 109 15.46 2.37 -9.90
C SER A 109 15.23 0.97 -10.48
N PRO A 110 15.88 -0.09 -9.96
CA PRO A 110 15.66 -1.46 -10.42
C PRO A 110 14.18 -1.90 -10.43
N LEU A 111 13.37 -1.47 -9.46
CA LEU A 111 11.94 -1.75 -9.44
C LEU A 111 11.20 -0.99 -10.54
N TRP A 112 11.59 0.27 -10.76
CA TRP A 112 11.03 1.10 -11.81
C TRP A 112 11.20 0.45 -13.20
N GLU A 113 12.40 -0.06 -13.47
CA GLU A 113 12.71 -0.74 -14.74
C GLU A 113 12.06 -2.14 -14.86
N ALA A 114 11.81 -2.79 -13.73
CA ALA A 114 11.18 -4.10 -13.71
C ALA A 114 9.68 -4.06 -14.06
N ALA A 115 8.98 -2.99 -13.68
CA ALA A 115 7.54 -2.84 -13.90
C ALA A 115 7.23 -2.31 -15.30
N GLU A 116 6.03 -2.62 -15.82
CA GLU A 116 5.55 -2.04 -17.10
C GLU A 116 4.99 -0.63 -16.90
N TYR A 117 4.35 -0.40 -15.76
CA TYR A 117 3.70 0.88 -15.42
C TYR A 117 4.21 1.40 -14.08
N PRO A 118 5.38 2.06 -14.09
CA PRO A 118 5.88 2.68 -12.86
C PRO A 118 5.11 3.96 -12.53
N VAL A 119 4.81 4.15 -11.25
CA VAL A 119 4.14 5.32 -10.70
C VAL A 119 5.02 5.93 -9.62
N HIS A 120 5.43 7.16 -9.82
CA HIS A 120 6.23 7.93 -8.87
C HIS A 120 5.37 8.44 -7.71
N TYR A 121 5.97 8.59 -6.54
CA TYR A 121 5.44 9.39 -5.45
C TYR A 121 6.54 10.24 -4.83
N ASP A 122 6.18 11.42 -4.39
CA ASP A 122 7.10 12.33 -3.70
C ASP A 122 7.26 11.95 -2.22
N TRP A 123 8.33 12.43 -1.61
CA TRP A 123 8.59 12.24 -0.18
C TRP A 123 9.24 13.48 0.42
N GLY A 124 8.86 13.82 1.65
CA GLY A 124 9.42 14.95 2.38
C GLY A 124 8.38 15.69 3.23
N LYS A 125 8.85 16.61 4.06
CA LYS A 125 7.97 17.36 4.98
C LYS A 125 7.06 18.35 4.25
N GLU A 126 7.59 18.96 3.17
CA GLU A 126 6.91 20.00 2.39
C GLU A 126 6.06 19.42 1.24
N VAL A 127 6.04 18.09 1.11
CA VAL A 127 5.27 17.42 0.07
C VAL A 127 3.82 17.26 0.53
N SER A 128 2.88 17.55 -0.36
CA SER A 128 1.45 17.28 -0.15
C SER A 128 1.21 15.81 0.16
N ASP A 129 0.36 15.50 1.13
CA ASP A 129 0.06 14.10 1.48
C ASP A 129 -0.62 13.34 0.34
N SER A 130 -1.29 14.05 -0.59
CA SER A 130 -1.85 13.47 -1.81
C SER A 130 -0.78 12.99 -2.83
N ASP A 131 0.44 13.51 -2.73
CA ASP A 131 1.57 13.16 -3.61
C ASP A 131 2.54 12.16 -2.96
N LYS A 132 2.33 11.81 -1.69
CA LYS A 132 3.09 10.77 -0.99
C LYS A 132 2.56 9.37 -1.31
N ASN A 133 3.30 8.36 -0.92
CA ASN A 133 3.03 6.95 -1.21
C ASN A 133 1.57 6.51 -0.98
N LYS A 134 0.95 6.90 0.14
CA LYS A 134 -0.45 6.55 0.44
C LYS A 134 -1.44 7.30 -0.45
N GLY A 135 -1.23 8.62 -0.63
CA GLY A 135 -2.08 9.42 -1.51
C GLY A 135 -2.06 8.89 -2.95
N ILE A 136 -0.86 8.55 -3.45
CA ILE A 136 -0.68 7.96 -4.78
C ILE A 136 -1.31 6.56 -4.86
N LEU A 137 -1.12 5.72 -3.83
CA LEU A 137 -1.78 4.40 -3.78
C LEU A 137 -3.30 4.55 -3.84
N TYR A 138 -3.90 5.39 -3.00
CA TYR A 138 -5.35 5.59 -3.02
C TYR A 138 -5.84 6.15 -4.35
N GLY A 139 -5.11 7.08 -4.96
CA GLY A 139 -5.42 7.57 -6.31
C GLY A 139 -5.41 6.45 -7.36
N LEU A 140 -4.42 5.57 -7.32
CA LEU A 140 -4.34 4.40 -8.18
C LEU A 140 -5.50 3.42 -7.90
N LEU A 141 -5.78 3.10 -6.63
CA LEU A 141 -6.85 2.15 -6.25
C LEU A 141 -8.23 2.65 -6.67
N PHE A 142 -8.57 3.90 -6.39
CA PHE A 142 -9.86 4.47 -6.80
C PHE A 142 -10.01 4.50 -8.32
N SER A 143 -8.93 4.81 -9.04
CA SER A 143 -8.93 4.81 -10.50
C SER A 143 -9.02 3.39 -11.08
N LEU A 144 -8.38 2.39 -10.49
CA LEU A 144 -8.53 0.99 -10.89
C LEU A 144 -9.94 0.47 -10.62
N LEU A 145 -10.49 0.74 -9.42
CA LEU A 145 -11.84 0.34 -9.06
C LEU A 145 -12.91 1.04 -9.92
N SER A 146 -12.68 2.26 -10.38
CA SER A 146 -13.60 2.93 -11.29
C SER A 146 -13.78 2.21 -12.63
N VAL A 147 -12.81 1.41 -13.05
CA VAL A 147 -12.90 0.62 -14.30
C VAL A 147 -13.20 -0.86 -14.05
N LEU A 148 -12.76 -1.43 -12.92
CA LEU A 148 -12.94 -2.85 -12.59
C LEU A 148 -14.23 -3.15 -11.82
N ALA A 149 -14.71 -2.19 -11.02
CA ALA A 149 -15.95 -2.24 -10.24
C ALA A 149 -16.62 -0.85 -10.27
N PRO A 150 -17.22 -0.44 -11.41
CA PRO A 150 -17.71 0.92 -11.63
C PRO A 150 -18.76 1.35 -10.60
N ASP A 151 -18.50 2.50 -9.95
CA ASP A 151 -19.40 3.15 -9.02
C ASP A 151 -19.11 4.66 -9.02
N ALA A 152 -20.14 5.49 -8.99
CA ALA A 152 -19.99 6.96 -8.96
C ALA A 152 -19.23 7.49 -7.73
N LYS A 153 -19.14 6.69 -6.65
CA LYS A 153 -18.37 7.05 -5.44
C LYS A 153 -16.88 7.25 -5.71
N TRP A 154 -16.31 6.58 -6.75
CA TRP A 154 -14.89 6.70 -7.04
C TRP A 154 -14.48 8.10 -7.48
N ASP A 155 -15.33 8.80 -8.23
CA ASP A 155 -15.11 10.20 -8.59
C ASP A 155 -15.12 11.11 -7.36
N VAL A 156 -15.99 10.81 -6.39
CA VAL A 156 -16.04 11.53 -5.10
C VAL A 156 -14.76 11.25 -4.31
N CYS A 157 -14.34 9.98 -4.20
CA CYS A 157 -13.13 9.61 -3.50
C CYS A 157 -11.88 10.28 -4.09
N LEU A 158 -11.76 10.33 -5.42
CA LEU A 158 -10.66 11.01 -6.10
C LEU A 158 -10.62 12.52 -5.78
N LYS A 159 -11.78 13.19 -5.73
CA LYS A 159 -11.86 14.60 -5.32
C LYS A 159 -11.49 14.81 -3.84
N GLU A 160 -11.91 13.90 -2.96
CA GLU A 160 -11.59 14.01 -1.54
C GLU A 160 -10.09 13.84 -1.24
N LEU A 161 -9.32 13.17 -2.11
CA LEU A 161 -7.86 13.09 -1.99
C LEU A 161 -7.18 14.48 -2.05
N GLU A 162 -7.79 15.46 -2.68
CA GLU A 162 -7.27 16.84 -2.72
C GLU A 162 -7.23 17.47 -1.32
N LYS A 163 -8.10 17.02 -0.41
CA LYS A 163 -8.20 17.50 0.97
C LYS A 163 -7.27 16.75 1.95
N LEU A 164 -6.57 15.72 1.48
CA LEU A 164 -5.82 14.80 2.35
C LEU A 164 -4.78 15.52 3.21
N THR A 165 -4.07 16.50 2.64
CA THR A 165 -3.06 17.28 3.36
C THR A 165 -3.67 18.09 4.51
N ASP A 166 -4.79 18.76 4.27
CA ASP A 166 -5.48 19.57 5.28
C ASP A 166 -6.06 18.68 6.39
N LEU A 167 -6.69 17.57 6.01
CA LEU A 167 -7.24 16.59 6.97
C LEU A 167 -6.12 15.96 7.83
N SER A 168 -4.99 15.65 7.22
CA SER A 168 -3.82 15.12 7.93
C SER A 168 -3.25 16.16 8.91
N ALA A 169 -3.15 17.44 8.51
CA ALA A 169 -2.71 18.52 9.39
C ALA A 169 -3.67 18.74 10.57
N GLN A 170 -4.97 18.72 10.32
CA GLN A 170 -6.00 18.82 11.36
C GLN A 170 -5.92 17.67 12.35
N ALA A 171 -5.81 16.42 11.87
CA ALA A 171 -5.68 15.24 12.71
C ALA A 171 -4.40 15.31 13.57
N LYS A 172 -3.26 15.71 13.00
CA LYS A 172 -2.02 15.91 13.74
C LYS A 172 -2.18 16.94 14.85
N ALA A 173 -2.79 18.08 14.55
CA ALA A 173 -3.04 19.14 15.55
C ALA A 173 -3.97 18.67 16.67
N GLN A 174 -5.02 17.93 16.32
CA GLN A 174 -6.01 17.41 17.27
C GLN A 174 -5.40 16.42 18.27
N TYR A 175 -4.53 15.53 17.80
CA TYR A 175 -4.00 14.41 18.61
C TYR A 175 -2.59 14.65 19.16
N ASP A 176 -1.88 15.73 18.80
CA ASP A 176 -0.49 15.95 19.18
C ASP A 176 -0.26 15.92 20.70
N ALA A 177 -1.07 16.64 21.47
CA ALA A 177 -0.94 16.67 22.93
C ALA A 177 -1.19 15.29 23.57
N GLN A 178 -2.19 14.55 23.05
CA GLN A 178 -2.52 13.22 23.54
C GLN A 178 -1.39 12.23 23.19
N ALA A 179 -0.86 12.28 21.97
CA ALA A 179 0.23 11.43 21.52
C ALA A 179 1.50 11.66 22.35
N LYS A 180 1.86 12.94 22.60
CA LYS A 180 3.00 13.30 23.47
C LYS A 180 2.83 12.81 24.90
N ALA A 181 1.65 12.95 25.47
CA ALA A 181 1.34 12.49 26.83
C ALA A 181 1.42 10.95 26.91
N TRP A 182 0.89 10.25 25.91
CA TRP A 182 0.97 8.80 25.81
C TRP A 182 2.43 8.33 25.69
N ALA A 183 3.20 8.92 24.80
CA ALA A 183 4.62 8.59 24.62
C ALA A 183 5.44 8.82 25.90
N LYS A 184 5.21 9.95 26.58
CA LYS A 184 5.87 10.26 27.87
C LYS A 184 5.54 9.22 28.94
N ARG A 185 4.29 8.78 29.03
CA ARG A 185 3.85 7.80 30.02
C ARG A 185 4.44 6.40 29.74
N ASN A 186 4.48 5.99 28.47
CA ASN A 186 4.83 4.63 28.07
C ASN A 186 6.27 4.47 27.55
N LYS A 187 7.10 5.50 27.59
CA LYS A 187 8.49 5.47 27.04
C LYS A 187 9.43 4.44 27.67
N ARG A 188 9.06 3.81 28.76
CA ARG A 188 9.84 2.76 29.45
C ARG A 188 9.26 1.37 29.29
N GLU A 189 8.12 1.26 28.60
CA GLU A 189 7.52 -0.04 28.33
C GLU A 189 8.43 -0.84 27.39
N LYS A 190 8.62 -2.10 27.70
CA LYS A 190 9.48 -3.01 26.94
C LYS A 190 8.69 -3.73 25.83
N THR A 191 7.38 -3.75 25.97
CA THR A 191 6.49 -4.43 25.03
C THR A 191 5.25 -3.57 24.80
N ILE A 192 4.95 -3.28 23.54
CA ILE A 192 3.78 -2.50 23.13
C ILE A 192 3.14 -3.23 21.96
N TYR A 193 1.90 -3.67 22.10
CA TYR A 193 1.11 -4.23 21.01
C TYR A 193 0.27 -3.16 20.33
N THR A 194 0.08 -3.30 19.03
CA THR A 194 -0.83 -2.48 18.24
C THR A 194 -2.05 -3.29 17.83
N ILE A 195 -3.24 -2.69 17.89
CA ILE A 195 -4.50 -3.38 17.62
C ILE A 195 -5.30 -2.58 16.59
N GLY A 196 -5.84 -3.25 15.60
CA GLY A 196 -6.73 -2.66 14.62
C GLY A 196 -7.24 -3.66 13.60
N SER A 197 -8.05 -3.18 12.65
CA SER A 197 -8.66 -4.01 11.61
C SER A 197 -9.03 -3.18 10.39
N GLY A 198 -9.49 -3.86 9.36
CA GLY A 198 -9.96 -3.23 8.13
C GLY A 198 -8.86 -2.47 7.42
N ILE A 199 -9.21 -1.36 6.79
CA ILE A 199 -8.28 -0.52 6.03
C ILE A 199 -7.10 0.00 6.86
N ASN A 200 -7.25 0.07 8.19
CA ASN A 200 -6.22 0.53 9.11
C ASN A 200 -5.25 -0.58 9.53
N PHE A 201 -5.46 -1.84 9.15
CA PHE A 201 -4.59 -2.94 9.60
C PHE A 201 -3.15 -2.78 9.10
N GLY A 202 -2.94 -2.23 7.91
CA GLY A 202 -1.60 -1.88 7.42
C GLY A 202 -0.87 -0.87 8.32
N GLU A 203 -1.58 0.10 8.89
CA GLU A 203 -1.01 1.07 9.84
C GLU A 203 -0.65 0.41 11.18
N VAL A 204 -1.49 -0.52 11.63
CA VAL A 204 -1.24 -1.32 12.83
C VAL A 204 0.03 -2.16 12.66
N TYR A 205 0.15 -2.83 11.52
CA TYR A 205 1.35 -3.59 11.14
C TYR A 205 2.59 -2.69 11.08
N SER A 206 2.52 -1.58 10.34
CA SER A 206 3.64 -0.63 10.20
C SER A 206 4.08 -0.07 11.55
N THR A 207 3.14 0.26 12.43
CA THR A 207 3.45 0.81 13.75
C THR A 207 4.19 -0.23 14.61
N ALA A 208 3.73 -1.48 14.61
CA ALA A 208 4.40 -2.55 15.35
C ALA A 208 5.78 -2.86 14.78
N MET A 209 5.85 -3.17 13.48
CA MET A 209 7.05 -3.73 12.86
C MET A 209 8.10 -2.65 12.56
N CYS A 210 7.68 -1.53 11.97
CA CYS A 210 8.62 -0.50 11.53
C CYS A 210 8.91 0.53 12.63
N TRP A 211 7.87 1.04 13.31
CA TRP A 211 8.08 2.11 14.30
C TRP A 211 8.57 1.60 15.65
N PHE A 212 8.01 0.53 16.18
CA PHE A 212 8.43 0.01 17.49
C PHE A 212 9.59 -0.95 17.39
N MET A 213 9.53 -2.00 16.57
CA MET A 213 10.59 -3.01 16.53
C MET A 213 11.84 -2.52 15.80
N GLU A 214 11.69 -2.03 14.57
CA GLU A 214 12.83 -1.63 13.75
C GLU A 214 13.50 -0.33 14.25
N MET A 215 12.69 0.74 14.44
CA MET A 215 13.24 2.07 14.73
C MET A 215 13.55 2.29 16.21
N GLN A 216 12.79 1.69 17.13
CA GLN A 216 12.90 1.96 18.57
C GLN A 216 13.34 0.76 19.40
N TRP A 217 13.44 -0.42 18.80
CA TRP A 217 13.85 -1.67 19.45
C TRP A 217 12.96 -2.05 20.64
N ILE A 218 11.68 -1.70 20.55
CA ILE A 218 10.64 -2.09 21.52
C ILE A 218 9.98 -3.37 21.01
N ASN A 219 9.86 -4.39 21.84
CA ASN A 219 9.11 -5.60 21.48
C ASN A 219 7.68 -5.23 21.11
N SER A 220 7.24 -5.66 19.96
CA SER A 220 5.91 -5.31 19.48
C SER A 220 5.33 -6.44 18.62
N GLY A 221 4.04 -6.37 18.38
CA GLY A 221 3.29 -7.19 17.47
C GLY A 221 1.99 -6.51 17.11
N CYS A 222 1.47 -6.84 15.93
CA CYS A 222 0.16 -6.36 15.49
C CYS A 222 -0.89 -7.45 15.76
N ILE A 223 -2.02 -7.04 16.32
CA ILE A 223 -3.15 -7.90 16.64
C ILE A 223 -4.35 -7.43 15.83
N HIS A 224 -4.96 -8.33 15.06
CA HIS A 224 -6.22 -7.99 14.43
C HIS A 224 -7.31 -7.86 15.50
N SER A 225 -8.09 -6.77 15.48
CA SER A 225 -9.07 -6.51 16.53
C SER A 225 -10.12 -7.62 16.70
N GLY A 226 -10.41 -8.37 15.63
CA GLY A 226 -11.29 -9.55 15.68
C GLY A 226 -10.69 -10.75 16.42
N GLU A 227 -9.37 -10.79 16.64
CA GLU A 227 -8.66 -11.86 17.35
C GLU A 227 -8.40 -11.52 18.83
N TYR A 228 -8.70 -10.29 19.26
CA TYR A 228 -8.30 -9.81 20.59
C TYR A 228 -8.79 -10.71 21.73
N PHE A 229 -10.04 -11.16 21.68
CA PHE A 229 -10.63 -12.04 22.70
C PHE A 229 -10.35 -13.53 22.48
N HIS A 230 -9.47 -13.90 21.54
CA HIS A 230 -9.14 -15.27 21.20
C HIS A 230 -7.69 -15.64 21.54
N GLY A 231 -7.13 -15.03 22.61
CA GLY A 231 -5.81 -15.33 23.16
C GLY A 231 -4.93 -14.12 23.51
N PRO A 232 -4.95 -12.99 22.75
CA PRO A 232 -4.05 -11.87 22.99
C PRO A 232 -4.32 -11.02 24.25
N PHE A 233 -5.47 -11.17 24.92
CA PHE A 233 -5.79 -10.40 26.17
C PHE A 233 -5.25 -11.06 27.42
#